data_37f0a1d778eaa5204dd5be86524fc11f
#
_entry.id   37f0a1d778eaa5204dd5be86524fc11f
#
_cell.length_a   1.000
_cell.length_b   1.000
_cell.length_c   1.000
_cell.angle_alpha   90.00
_cell.angle_beta   90.00
_cell.angle_gamma   90.00
#
_symmetry.space_group_name_H-M   'P 1'
#
loop_
_entity.id
_entity.type
_entity.pdbx_description
1 polymer ?
#
loop_
_entity_poly.entity_id
_entity_poly.type
_entity_poly.pdbx_seq_one_letter_code
_entity_poly.pdbx_strand_id
1 'polypeptide(L)'
;SLCVQAGEAAYLPLAHRAGQSDDLFGTDALAEGQMDLDTALAMLKPMLEDSTILKIGQNMKYDAKILARVGIQVAPIDDTMLMSYAQNGGLHNHGMDLLSERYLDHAPISIKTLLGSGKSAITFDRVPIDEASLYAAEDADITLRLWQYLKPRLHLNRVTAVYESLERPLVPVLADMEMHGIKVDRDVLSRMSNGFAQKMAGLEAEIHEMAGRSFNVGSPKQLGEVLFDEMGLPGGKKGKTGAYATGVDVLEDLATEHELPGRVLDWRQLSKLKSTYTDALQDHIHPDTGRVHTSYSIAGASTGRLASTDPNLQNIPIRTEEGRKIREAFVAEAGKTLVALDYSQIELRILAHIADI
;
A
#
# COMPACT_ATOMS: atom_id res chain seq x y z
N SER A 1 -8.88 8.00 20.21
CA SER A 1 -8.14 8.19 21.46
C SER A 1 -7.44 9.54 21.49
N LEU A 2 -7.24 10.10 22.67
CA LEU A 2 -6.63 11.41 22.87
C LEU A 2 -5.67 11.35 24.07
N CYS A 3 -4.52 12.01 23.93
CA CYS A 3 -3.53 12.16 24.98
C CYS A 3 -2.96 13.59 24.95
N VAL A 4 -3.04 14.31 26.05
CA VAL A 4 -2.49 15.69 26.17
C VAL A 4 -1.31 15.74 27.14
N GLN A 5 -1.16 14.73 27.96
CA GLN A 5 -0.07 14.57 28.91
C GLN A 5 0.37 13.11 28.95
N ALA A 6 1.68 12.85 28.92
CA ALA A 6 2.21 11.49 28.98
C ALA A 6 1.72 10.76 30.23
N GLY A 7 1.19 9.56 30.07
CA GLY A 7 0.57 8.76 31.12
C GLY A 7 -0.91 9.06 31.36
N GLU A 8 -1.51 10.02 30.68
CA GLU A 8 -2.93 10.37 30.80
C GLU A 8 -3.60 10.38 29.42
N ALA A 9 -4.10 9.24 29.00
CA ALA A 9 -4.79 9.07 27.74
C ALA A 9 -6.24 8.62 27.95
N ALA A 10 -7.12 9.01 27.04
CA ALA A 10 -8.54 8.65 27.06
C ALA A 10 -8.95 8.07 25.71
N TYR A 11 -9.82 7.07 25.77
CA TYR A 11 -10.51 6.51 24.63
C TYR A 11 -11.97 6.95 24.63
N LEU A 12 -12.45 7.44 23.51
CA LEU A 12 -13.84 7.74 23.26
C LEU A 12 -14.38 6.63 22.33
N PRO A 13 -15.10 5.63 22.88
CA PRO A 13 -15.64 4.56 22.05
C PRO A 13 -16.75 5.10 21.14
N LEU A 14 -16.63 4.80 19.85
CA LEU A 14 -17.57 5.21 18.80
C LEU A 14 -17.83 4.04 17.87
N ALA A 15 -19.08 3.78 17.58
CA ALA A 15 -19.56 2.76 16.66
C ALA A 15 -19.12 1.31 16.96
N HIS A 16 -18.77 1.00 18.21
CA HIS A 16 -18.59 -0.39 18.63
C HIS A 16 -19.92 -1.13 18.58
N ARG A 17 -19.86 -2.41 18.19
CA ARG A 17 -21.03 -3.28 18.01
C ARG A 17 -21.10 -4.34 19.09
N ALA A 18 -22.32 -4.62 19.54
CA ALA A 18 -22.60 -5.70 20.49
C ALA A 18 -22.65 -7.04 19.73
N GLY A 19 -22.01 -8.09 20.28
CA GLY A 19 -22.11 -9.47 19.81
C GLY A 19 -20.99 -9.90 18.84
N GLN A 20 -20.80 -11.23 18.74
CA GLN A 20 -19.86 -11.87 17.81
C GLN A 20 -20.49 -11.98 16.42
N SER A 21 -19.65 -11.95 15.36
CA SER A 21 -20.08 -12.00 13.95
C SER A 21 -20.80 -13.29 13.53
N ASP A 22 -20.77 -14.34 14.36
CA ASP A 22 -21.35 -15.68 14.08
C ASP A 22 -22.74 -15.90 14.64
N ASP A 23 -23.34 -14.91 15.26
CA ASP A 23 -24.73 -15.02 15.72
C ASP A 23 -25.69 -14.85 14.54
N LEU A 24 -26.31 -15.94 14.09
CA LEU A 24 -27.26 -15.97 12.96
C LEU A 24 -28.45 -15.00 13.15
N PHE A 25 -28.64 -14.52 14.36
CA PHE A 25 -29.64 -13.55 14.78
C PHE A 25 -29.03 -12.35 15.53
N GLY A 26 -27.70 -12.26 15.56
CA GLY A 26 -26.97 -11.18 16.22
C GLY A 26 -27.38 -9.85 15.62
N THR A 27 -28.03 -9.03 16.43
CA THR A 27 -28.36 -7.66 16.07
C THR A 27 -27.05 -6.90 15.85
N ASP A 28 -26.91 -6.26 14.72
CA ASP A 28 -25.83 -5.32 14.38
C ASP A 28 -25.96 -4.04 15.25
N ALA A 29 -26.41 -4.22 16.49
CA ALA A 29 -26.70 -3.17 17.44
C ALA A 29 -25.40 -2.57 17.99
N LEU A 30 -25.44 -1.28 18.23
CA LEU A 30 -24.34 -0.59 18.91
C LEU A 30 -24.19 -1.09 20.35
N ALA A 31 -22.95 -1.23 20.79
CA ALA A 31 -22.65 -1.56 22.18
C ALA A 31 -23.09 -0.42 23.12
N GLU A 32 -23.52 -0.77 24.32
CA GLU A 32 -23.89 0.23 25.34
C GLU A 32 -22.68 0.99 25.87
N GLY A 33 -22.89 2.16 26.43
CA GLY A 33 -21.85 2.96 27.10
C GLY A 33 -20.97 3.81 26.17
N GLN A 34 -21.37 3.96 24.90
CA GLN A 34 -20.66 4.83 23.96
C GLN A 34 -21.47 6.09 23.61
N MET A 35 -20.75 7.14 23.20
CA MET A 35 -21.37 8.39 22.76
C MET A 35 -21.94 8.23 21.34
N ASP A 36 -23.00 8.98 21.05
CA ASP A 36 -23.49 9.12 19.69
C ASP A 36 -22.41 9.74 18.79
N LEU A 37 -22.24 9.17 17.57
CA LEU A 37 -21.16 9.54 16.66
C LEU A 37 -21.23 11.01 16.24
N ASP A 38 -22.41 11.50 15.84
CA ASP A 38 -22.58 12.88 15.38
C ASP A 38 -22.31 13.89 16.51
N THR A 39 -22.74 13.55 17.72
CA THR A 39 -22.48 14.35 18.93
C THR A 39 -20.97 14.40 19.23
N ALA A 40 -20.29 13.26 19.17
CA ALA A 40 -18.85 13.18 19.39
C ALA A 40 -18.05 13.97 18.35
N LEU A 41 -18.40 13.83 17.06
CA LEU A 41 -17.77 14.57 15.98
C LEU A 41 -17.98 16.08 16.11
N ALA A 42 -19.20 16.53 16.48
CA ALA A 42 -19.50 17.94 16.72
C ALA A 42 -18.67 18.53 17.87
N MET A 43 -18.41 17.74 18.92
CA MET A 43 -17.56 18.16 20.04
C MET A 43 -16.08 18.21 19.69
N LEU A 44 -15.60 17.25 18.89
CA LEU A 44 -14.18 17.14 18.53
C LEU A 44 -13.77 18.12 17.43
N LYS A 45 -14.66 18.43 16.50
CA LYS A 45 -14.37 19.24 15.31
C LYS A 45 -13.71 20.61 15.66
N PRO A 46 -14.20 21.43 16.60
CA PRO A 46 -13.59 22.71 16.93
C PRO A 46 -12.12 22.58 17.35
N MET A 47 -11.79 21.56 18.15
CA MET A 47 -10.42 21.31 18.60
C MET A 47 -9.54 20.79 17.44
N LEU A 48 -10.06 19.90 16.61
CA LEU A 48 -9.30 19.30 15.51
C LEU A 48 -8.99 20.30 14.39
N GLU A 49 -9.82 21.32 14.20
CA GLU A 49 -9.65 22.36 13.20
C GLU A 49 -8.99 23.64 13.76
N ASP A 50 -8.78 23.75 15.07
CA ASP A 50 -8.15 24.92 15.67
C ASP A 50 -6.67 25.01 15.28
N SER A 51 -6.31 26.10 14.62
CA SER A 51 -4.94 26.36 14.15
C SER A 51 -3.93 26.61 15.28
N THR A 52 -4.39 26.83 16.50
CA THR A 52 -3.54 27.05 17.69
C THR A 52 -3.24 25.77 18.43
N ILE A 53 -3.94 24.68 18.12
CA ILE A 53 -3.76 23.37 18.73
C ILE A 53 -3.06 22.45 17.73
N LEU A 54 -1.84 22.01 18.06
CA LEU A 54 -1.10 21.02 17.26
C LEU A 54 -1.68 19.62 17.49
N LYS A 55 -2.08 18.96 16.42
CA LYS A 55 -2.49 17.54 16.46
C LYS A 55 -1.32 16.65 16.09
N ILE A 56 -0.99 15.73 16.98
CA ILE A 56 0.13 14.80 16.83
C ILE A 56 -0.44 13.41 16.52
N GLY A 57 0.05 12.76 15.47
CA GLY A 57 -0.36 11.42 15.12
C GLY A 57 0.82 10.55 14.66
N GLN A 58 0.54 9.28 14.48
CA GLN A 58 1.43 8.30 13.87
C GLN A 58 0.80 7.84 12.56
N ASN A 59 1.43 8.12 11.41
CA ASN A 59 0.83 7.95 10.07
C ASN A 59 -0.45 8.81 9.90
N MET A 60 -0.32 10.08 10.24
CA MET A 60 -1.41 11.05 10.33
C MET A 60 -2.23 11.19 9.05
N LYS A 61 -1.66 10.85 7.89
CA LYS A 61 -2.38 10.82 6.62
C LYS A 61 -3.62 9.91 6.67
N TYR A 62 -3.52 8.77 7.35
CA TYR A 62 -4.64 7.84 7.51
C TYR A 62 -5.80 8.50 8.26
N ASP A 63 -5.50 9.06 9.45
CA ASP A 63 -6.51 9.71 10.30
C ASP A 63 -7.11 10.95 9.63
N ALA A 64 -6.27 11.75 8.97
CA ALA A 64 -6.72 12.93 8.22
C ALA A 64 -7.74 12.57 7.14
N LYS A 65 -7.56 11.46 6.41
CA LYS A 65 -8.53 11.00 5.42
C LYS A 65 -9.85 10.53 6.05
N ILE A 66 -9.77 9.79 7.14
CA ILE A 66 -10.98 9.32 7.85
C ILE A 66 -11.78 10.51 8.36
N LEU A 67 -11.12 11.47 8.99
CA LEU A 67 -11.77 12.68 9.52
C LEU A 67 -12.32 13.59 8.41
N ALA A 68 -11.62 13.70 7.29
CA ALA A 68 -12.10 14.46 6.13
C ALA A 68 -13.41 13.87 5.55
N ARG A 69 -13.61 12.54 5.61
CA ARG A 69 -14.86 11.89 5.17
C ARG A 69 -16.08 12.29 6.01
N VAL A 70 -15.87 12.71 7.24
CA VAL A 70 -16.91 13.23 8.14
C VAL A 70 -16.87 14.77 8.25
N GLY A 71 -16.19 15.45 7.33
CA GLY A 71 -16.17 16.89 7.20
C GLY A 71 -15.28 17.62 8.22
N ILE A 72 -14.26 16.95 8.75
CA ILE A 72 -13.27 17.54 9.68
C ILE A 72 -11.91 17.67 8.97
N GLN A 73 -11.38 18.90 8.92
CA GLN A 73 -10.06 19.20 8.35
C GLN A 73 -9.03 19.37 9.46
N VAL A 74 -8.25 18.32 9.69
CA VAL A 74 -7.26 18.32 10.79
C VAL A 74 -6.04 19.15 10.42
N ALA A 75 -5.81 20.25 11.13
CA ALA A 75 -4.64 21.12 10.97
C ALA A 75 -4.45 22.04 12.21
N PRO A 76 -3.20 22.42 12.57
CA PRO A 76 -1.91 21.89 12.08
C PRO A 76 -1.62 20.49 12.61
N ILE A 77 -0.73 19.76 11.93
CA ILE A 77 -0.37 18.39 12.28
C ILE A 77 1.14 18.20 12.47
N ASP A 78 1.51 17.23 13.29
CA ASP A 78 2.82 16.59 13.32
C ASP A 78 2.64 15.05 13.17
N ASP A 79 3.63 14.37 12.59
CA ASP A 79 3.60 12.92 12.33
C ASP A 79 4.88 12.26 12.82
N THR A 80 4.77 11.39 13.82
CA THR A 80 5.92 10.71 14.45
C THR A 80 6.58 9.70 13.52
N MET A 81 5.82 9.06 12.62
CA MET A 81 6.37 8.17 11.58
C MET A 81 7.31 8.95 10.65
N LEU A 82 6.88 10.12 10.19
CA LEU A 82 7.66 10.96 9.28
C LEU A 82 8.84 11.64 9.98
N MET A 83 8.72 11.99 11.27
CA MET A 83 9.87 12.45 12.05
C MET A 83 10.95 11.38 12.17
N SER A 84 10.55 10.14 12.43
CA SER A 84 11.48 8.99 12.45
C SER A 84 12.09 8.76 11.07
N TYR A 85 11.28 8.84 10.01
CA TYR A 85 11.75 8.67 8.64
C TYR A 85 12.76 9.74 8.22
N ALA A 86 12.49 11.02 8.50
CA ALA A 86 13.42 12.10 8.20
C ALA A 86 14.78 11.94 8.90
N GLN A 87 14.80 11.34 10.10
CA GLN A 87 16.03 11.10 10.88
C GLN A 87 16.76 9.82 10.50
N ASN A 88 16.03 8.75 10.15
CA ASN A 88 16.55 7.39 10.06
C ASN A 88 16.05 6.63 8.83
N GLY A 89 15.76 7.33 7.72
CA GLY A 89 15.29 6.70 6.50
C GLY A 89 16.21 5.57 6.04
N GLY A 90 15.65 4.39 5.80
CA GLY A 90 16.38 3.20 5.36
C GLY A 90 17.12 2.41 6.45
N LEU A 91 17.14 2.88 7.71
CA LEU A 91 17.80 2.15 8.80
C LEU A 91 16.88 1.13 9.48
N HIS A 92 15.59 1.39 9.54
CA HIS A 92 14.58 0.52 10.15
C HIS A 92 13.17 0.89 9.67
N ASN A 93 12.19 0.06 10.00
CA ASN A 93 10.78 0.38 9.83
C ASN A 93 10.37 1.51 10.79
N HIS A 94 9.37 2.31 10.39
CA HIS A 94 8.89 3.47 11.15
C HIS A 94 7.50 3.23 11.75
N GLY A 95 7.08 1.97 11.90
CA GLY A 95 5.86 1.58 12.63
C GLY A 95 5.98 1.87 14.12
N MET A 96 4.85 2.19 14.75
CA MET A 96 4.79 2.63 16.14
C MET A 96 5.37 1.60 17.12
N ASP A 97 5.05 0.32 16.95
CA ASP A 97 5.53 -0.76 17.81
C ASP A 97 7.06 -0.76 17.89
N LEU A 98 7.71 -0.75 16.70
CA LEU A 98 9.18 -0.73 16.64
C LEU A 98 9.77 0.56 17.22
N LEU A 99 9.14 1.71 16.97
CA LEU A 99 9.62 2.99 17.50
C LEU A 99 9.46 3.04 19.02
N SER A 100 8.39 2.49 19.56
CA SER A 100 8.15 2.37 21.01
C SER A 100 9.20 1.51 21.67
N GLU A 101 9.42 0.29 21.16
CA GLU A 101 10.47 -0.61 21.67
C GLU A 101 11.86 0.04 21.62
N ARG A 102 12.18 0.72 20.52
CA ARG A 102 13.50 1.28 20.27
C ARG A 102 13.81 2.54 21.08
N TYR A 103 12.84 3.42 21.24
CA TYR A 103 13.07 4.76 21.79
C TYR A 103 12.46 4.97 23.17
N LEU A 104 11.47 4.16 23.55
CA LEU A 104 10.79 4.26 24.83
C LEU A 104 11.02 3.04 25.74
N ASP A 105 11.71 2.00 25.22
CA ASP A 105 11.91 0.71 25.91
C ASP A 105 10.57 0.09 26.38
N HIS A 106 9.55 0.21 25.52
CA HIS A 106 8.19 -0.22 25.80
C HIS A 106 7.64 -1.05 24.64
N ALA A 107 7.23 -2.29 24.92
CA ALA A 107 6.55 -3.17 23.97
C ALA A 107 5.03 -2.92 24.04
N PRO A 108 4.40 -2.33 23.00
CA PRO A 108 2.98 -2.01 23.02
C PRO A 108 2.09 -3.24 22.87
N ILE A 109 0.81 -3.07 23.20
CA ILE A 109 -0.22 -4.07 22.95
C ILE A 109 -0.34 -4.27 21.45
N SER A 110 -0.16 -5.51 20.99
CA SER A 110 -0.27 -5.78 19.54
C SER A 110 -1.73 -5.82 19.09
N ILE A 111 -2.06 -5.08 18.04
CA ILE A 111 -3.39 -5.11 17.40
C ILE A 111 -3.83 -6.55 17.01
N LYS A 112 -2.86 -7.43 16.68
CA LYS A 112 -3.13 -8.83 16.34
C LYS A 112 -3.67 -9.64 17.52
N THR A 113 -3.35 -9.26 18.75
CA THR A 113 -3.89 -9.92 19.96
C THR A 113 -5.38 -9.61 20.12
N LEU A 114 -5.81 -8.41 19.72
CA LEU A 114 -7.22 -8.00 19.80
C LEU A 114 -8.04 -8.54 18.63
N LEU A 115 -7.52 -8.42 17.41
CA LEU A 115 -8.27 -8.80 16.21
C LEU A 115 -8.18 -10.28 15.87
N GLY A 116 -7.22 -11.02 16.42
CA GLY A 116 -6.94 -12.39 16.03
C GLY A 116 -6.26 -12.48 14.66
N SER A 117 -6.32 -13.65 14.03
CA SER A 117 -5.68 -13.91 12.74
C SER A 117 -6.46 -14.90 11.89
N GLY A 118 -6.26 -14.84 10.57
CA GLY A 118 -6.89 -15.75 9.61
C GLY A 118 -8.40 -15.54 9.47
N LYS A 119 -9.15 -16.64 9.31
CA LYS A 119 -10.60 -16.57 9.06
C LYS A 119 -11.43 -16.17 10.29
N SER A 120 -10.84 -16.24 11.48
CA SER A 120 -11.50 -15.85 12.75
C SER A 120 -11.15 -14.43 13.19
N ALA A 121 -10.43 -13.67 12.36
CA ALA A 121 -10.13 -12.29 12.67
C ALA A 121 -11.42 -11.44 12.69
N ILE A 122 -11.55 -10.61 13.73
CA ILE A 122 -12.64 -9.65 13.89
C ILE A 122 -12.20 -8.24 13.48
N THR A 123 -13.16 -7.37 13.21
CA THR A 123 -12.89 -5.93 13.01
C THR A 123 -12.83 -5.21 14.36
N PHE A 124 -12.17 -4.05 14.40
CA PHE A 124 -11.93 -3.31 15.66
C PHE A 124 -13.23 -2.87 16.35
N ASP A 125 -14.26 -2.58 15.59
CA ASP A 125 -15.61 -2.25 16.12
C ASP A 125 -16.27 -3.40 16.89
N ARG A 126 -15.74 -4.62 16.78
CA ARG A 126 -16.20 -5.81 17.52
C ARG A 126 -15.32 -6.20 18.69
N VAL A 127 -14.22 -5.50 18.91
CA VAL A 127 -13.39 -5.67 20.10
C VAL A 127 -14.15 -5.13 21.31
N PRO A 128 -14.16 -5.83 22.46
CA PRO A 128 -14.76 -5.32 23.70
C PRO A 128 -14.21 -3.92 24.03
N ILE A 129 -15.09 -3.00 24.45
CA ILE A 129 -14.74 -1.60 24.70
C ILE A 129 -13.59 -1.47 25.70
N ASP A 130 -13.55 -2.30 26.74
CA ASP A 130 -12.52 -2.27 27.75
C ASP A 130 -11.13 -2.61 27.16
N GLU A 131 -11.05 -3.64 26.32
CA GLU A 131 -9.82 -4.03 25.63
C GLU A 131 -9.41 -3.00 24.58
N ALA A 132 -10.37 -2.51 23.79
CA ALA A 132 -10.17 -1.46 22.80
C ALA A 132 -9.69 -0.16 23.47
N SER A 133 -10.21 0.16 24.67
CA SER A 133 -9.80 1.34 25.44
C SER A 133 -8.35 1.27 25.90
N LEU A 134 -7.90 0.12 26.39
CA LEU A 134 -6.52 -0.07 26.82
C LEU A 134 -5.56 0.10 25.63
N TYR A 135 -5.84 -0.57 24.54
CA TYR A 135 -5.03 -0.48 23.32
C TYR A 135 -4.99 0.96 22.76
N ALA A 136 -6.15 1.57 22.55
CA ALA A 136 -6.23 2.87 21.89
C ALA A 136 -5.70 4.03 22.77
N ALA A 137 -5.84 3.92 24.09
CA ALA A 137 -5.24 4.88 25.02
C ALA A 137 -3.71 4.75 25.05
N GLU A 138 -3.19 3.52 25.04
CA GLU A 138 -1.75 3.26 24.94
C GLU A 138 -1.17 3.83 23.66
N ASP A 139 -1.80 3.63 22.49
CA ASP A 139 -1.38 4.18 21.20
C ASP A 139 -1.27 5.71 21.24
N ALA A 140 -2.23 6.39 21.85
CA ALA A 140 -2.21 7.84 21.97
C ALA A 140 -1.08 8.34 22.89
N ASP A 141 -0.85 7.65 24.01
CA ASP A 141 0.24 7.98 24.94
C ASP A 141 1.62 7.74 24.31
N ILE A 142 1.81 6.60 23.67
CA ILE A 142 3.05 6.27 22.95
C ILE A 142 3.32 7.32 21.87
N THR A 143 2.32 7.69 21.10
CA THR A 143 2.45 8.70 20.03
C THR A 143 2.94 10.04 20.60
N LEU A 144 2.38 10.50 21.72
CA LEU A 144 2.82 11.73 22.37
C LEU A 144 4.27 11.61 22.89
N ARG A 145 4.63 10.50 23.53
CA ARG A 145 6.01 10.25 24.01
C ARG A 145 7.01 10.16 22.87
N LEU A 146 6.66 9.51 21.77
CA LEU A 146 7.49 9.47 20.55
C LEU A 146 7.70 10.86 19.98
N TRP A 147 6.67 11.70 19.96
CA TRP A 147 6.79 13.08 19.51
C TRP A 147 7.76 13.87 20.41
N GLN A 148 7.61 13.77 21.74
CA GLN A 148 8.51 14.42 22.71
C GLN A 148 9.96 13.98 22.53
N TYR A 149 10.19 12.71 22.16
CA TYR A 149 11.51 12.17 21.89
C TYR A 149 12.07 12.61 20.53
N LEU A 150 11.28 12.52 19.46
CA LEU A 150 11.73 12.71 18.07
C LEU A 150 11.82 14.19 17.68
N LYS A 151 10.86 15.04 18.10
CA LYS A 151 10.77 16.43 17.67
C LYS A 151 12.05 17.25 17.96
N PRO A 152 12.64 17.25 19.16
CA PRO A 152 13.89 17.94 19.43
C PRO A 152 15.07 17.42 18.61
N ARG A 153 15.06 16.13 18.29
CA ARG A 153 16.12 15.45 17.53
C ARG A 153 16.16 15.82 16.06
N LEU A 154 15.08 16.32 15.48
CA LEU A 154 15.10 16.88 14.11
C LEU A 154 16.15 17.99 13.97
N HIS A 155 16.23 18.87 14.96
CA HIS A 155 17.24 19.94 14.98
C HIS A 155 18.65 19.38 15.24
N LEU A 156 18.81 18.50 16.21
CA LEU A 156 20.10 17.89 16.53
C LEU A 156 20.71 17.12 15.34
N ASN A 157 19.86 16.42 14.59
CA ASN A 157 20.26 15.66 13.40
C ASN A 157 20.27 16.51 12.11
N ARG A 158 19.98 17.82 12.19
CA ARG A 158 19.97 18.77 11.04
C ARG A 158 18.99 18.39 9.93
N VAL A 159 17.89 17.73 10.26
CA VAL A 159 16.85 17.31 9.31
C VAL A 159 15.53 18.06 9.47
N THR A 160 15.51 19.14 10.26
CA THR A 160 14.32 19.96 10.48
C THR A 160 13.73 20.46 9.16
N ALA A 161 14.56 20.96 8.24
CA ALA A 161 14.10 21.44 6.95
C ALA A 161 13.46 20.32 6.10
N VAL A 162 14.00 19.10 6.14
CA VAL A 162 13.42 17.95 5.44
C VAL A 162 12.02 17.68 5.98
N TYR A 163 11.88 17.57 7.29
CA TYR A 163 10.58 17.30 7.91
C TYR A 163 9.57 18.42 7.70
N GLU A 164 9.97 19.68 8.02
CA GLU A 164 9.04 20.82 8.02
C GLU A 164 8.66 21.30 6.61
N SER A 165 9.56 21.17 5.63
CA SER A 165 9.36 21.71 4.28
C SER A 165 9.01 20.65 3.23
N LEU A 166 9.26 19.36 3.48
CA LEU A 166 8.99 18.27 2.54
C LEU A 166 8.00 17.26 3.12
N GLU A 167 8.37 16.56 4.19
CA GLU A 167 7.59 15.39 4.66
C GLU A 167 6.23 15.79 5.24
N ARG A 168 6.19 16.73 6.18
CA ARG A 168 4.95 17.14 6.83
C ARG A 168 3.95 17.83 5.86
N PRO A 169 4.36 18.76 5.00
CA PRO A 169 3.45 19.39 4.04
C PRO A 169 2.92 18.42 2.98
N LEU A 170 3.62 17.31 2.73
CA LEU A 170 3.20 16.30 1.76
C LEU A 170 1.97 15.50 2.26
N VAL A 171 1.77 15.40 3.56
CA VAL A 171 0.64 14.65 4.16
C VAL A 171 -0.72 15.10 3.63
N PRO A 172 -1.13 16.36 3.74
CA PRO A 172 -2.42 16.82 3.21
C PRO A 172 -2.50 16.72 1.68
N VAL A 173 -1.40 16.92 0.96
CA VAL A 173 -1.37 16.79 -0.52
C VAL A 173 -1.68 15.37 -0.94
N LEU A 174 -1.02 14.38 -0.33
CA LEU A 174 -1.28 12.97 -0.66
C LEU A 174 -2.63 12.50 -0.16
N ALA A 175 -3.10 12.97 1.00
CA ALA A 175 -4.44 12.67 1.47
C ALA A 175 -5.50 13.11 0.44
N ASP A 176 -5.38 14.32 -0.09
CA ASP A 176 -6.27 14.87 -1.11
C ASP A 176 -6.18 14.08 -2.43
N MET A 177 -4.97 13.78 -2.90
CA MET A 177 -4.75 12.95 -4.09
C MET A 177 -5.39 11.56 -3.96
N GLU A 178 -5.21 10.90 -2.84
CA GLU A 178 -5.77 9.57 -2.57
C GLU A 178 -7.30 9.61 -2.48
N MET A 179 -7.86 10.64 -1.86
CA MET A 179 -9.31 10.82 -1.77
C MET A 179 -9.95 11.14 -3.12
N HIS A 180 -9.26 11.91 -3.97
CA HIS A 180 -9.72 12.15 -5.34
C HIS A 180 -9.61 10.92 -6.23
N GLY A 181 -8.54 10.16 -6.11
CA GLY A 181 -8.27 9.00 -6.96
C GLY A 181 -8.11 9.35 -8.45
N ILE A 182 -7.98 8.33 -9.27
CA ILE A 182 -7.85 8.44 -10.74
C ILE A 182 -8.99 7.71 -11.45
N LYS A 183 -9.59 8.32 -12.45
CA LYS A 183 -10.63 7.68 -13.25
C LYS A 183 -10.04 6.64 -14.19
N VAL A 184 -10.65 5.45 -14.19
CA VAL A 184 -10.25 4.33 -15.02
C VAL A 184 -11.45 3.84 -15.82
N ASP A 185 -11.25 3.63 -17.12
CA ASP A 185 -12.26 3.07 -18.01
C ASP A 185 -12.29 1.55 -17.91
N ARG A 186 -13.31 1.04 -17.22
CA ARG A 186 -13.53 -0.39 -17.01
C ARG A 186 -13.68 -1.17 -18.30
N ASP A 187 -14.36 -0.60 -19.30
CA ASP A 187 -14.63 -1.28 -20.58
C ASP A 187 -13.34 -1.45 -21.38
N VAL A 188 -12.44 -0.47 -21.34
CA VAL A 188 -11.10 -0.58 -21.93
C VAL A 188 -10.34 -1.73 -21.25
N LEU A 189 -10.28 -1.76 -19.92
CA LEU A 189 -9.61 -2.85 -19.19
C LEU A 189 -10.19 -4.22 -19.49
N SER A 190 -11.52 -4.33 -19.55
CA SER A 190 -12.23 -5.59 -19.83
C SER A 190 -11.93 -6.11 -21.23
N ARG A 191 -11.95 -5.23 -22.25
CA ARG A 191 -11.57 -5.61 -23.62
C ARG A 191 -10.12 -6.06 -23.70
N MET A 192 -9.21 -5.38 -23.00
CA MET A 192 -7.80 -5.77 -22.95
C MET A 192 -7.60 -7.10 -22.25
N SER A 193 -8.26 -7.33 -21.11
CA SER A 193 -8.22 -8.60 -20.38
C SER A 193 -8.64 -9.77 -21.26
N ASN A 194 -9.74 -9.61 -22.01
CA ASN A 194 -10.21 -10.62 -22.95
C ASN A 194 -9.20 -10.86 -24.09
N GLY A 195 -8.61 -9.78 -24.63
CA GLY A 195 -7.58 -9.88 -25.67
C GLY A 195 -6.32 -10.60 -25.18
N PHE A 196 -5.89 -10.32 -23.94
CA PHE A 196 -4.77 -11.04 -23.32
C PHE A 196 -5.10 -12.51 -23.09
N ALA A 197 -6.31 -12.84 -22.63
CA ALA A 197 -6.74 -14.21 -22.46
C ALA A 197 -6.69 -15.00 -23.77
N GLN A 198 -7.13 -14.41 -24.88
CA GLN A 198 -7.06 -15.05 -26.20
C GLN A 198 -5.61 -15.27 -26.67
N LYS A 199 -4.75 -14.25 -26.53
CA LYS A 199 -3.32 -14.39 -26.86
C LYS A 199 -2.63 -15.47 -26.01
N MET A 200 -2.92 -15.49 -24.70
CA MET A 200 -2.38 -16.50 -23.78
C MET A 200 -2.82 -17.92 -24.17
N ALA A 201 -4.09 -18.10 -24.56
CA ALA A 201 -4.58 -19.40 -25.01
C ALA A 201 -3.89 -19.87 -26.30
N GLY A 202 -3.58 -18.94 -27.22
CA GLY A 202 -2.78 -19.25 -28.42
C GLY A 202 -1.36 -19.68 -28.08
N LEU A 203 -0.66 -18.93 -27.22
CA LEU A 203 0.69 -19.27 -26.77
C LEU A 203 0.72 -20.59 -25.98
N GLU A 204 -0.30 -20.86 -25.18
CA GLU A 204 -0.42 -22.11 -24.42
C GLU A 204 -0.57 -23.31 -25.35
N ALA A 205 -1.34 -23.18 -26.44
CA ALA A 205 -1.45 -24.22 -27.46
C ALA A 205 -0.12 -24.47 -28.18
N GLU A 206 0.61 -23.42 -28.58
CA GLU A 206 1.96 -23.53 -29.17
C GLU A 206 2.95 -24.22 -28.21
N ILE A 207 2.95 -23.82 -26.92
CA ILE A 207 3.82 -24.41 -25.88
C ILE A 207 3.50 -25.88 -25.70
N HIS A 208 2.22 -26.27 -25.65
CA HIS A 208 1.80 -27.66 -25.51
C HIS A 208 2.19 -28.50 -26.73
N GLU A 209 2.10 -27.95 -27.94
CA GLU A 209 2.53 -28.62 -29.18
C GLU A 209 4.04 -28.86 -29.14
N MET A 210 4.86 -27.88 -28.79
CA MET A 210 6.31 -27.98 -28.68
C MET A 210 6.73 -28.97 -27.58
N ALA A 211 6.00 -29.02 -26.46
CA ALA A 211 6.24 -29.94 -25.34
C ALA A 211 5.75 -31.38 -25.63
N GLY A 212 4.92 -31.58 -26.66
CA GLY A 212 4.31 -32.86 -26.97
C GLY A 212 3.21 -33.31 -26.02
N ARG A 213 2.83 -32.49 -25.04
CA ARG A 213 1.74 -32.74 -24.08
C ARG A 213 1.21 -31.46 -23.42
N SER A 214 0.01 -31.58 -22.87
CA SER A 214 -0.57 -30.49 -22.04
C SER A 214 0.03 -30.49 -20.63
N PHE A 215 0.24 -29.29 -20.08
CA PHE A 215 0.67 -29.04 -18.71
C PHE A 215 0.29 -27.62 -18.28
N ASN A 216 0.33 -27.31 -16.98
CA ASN A 216 0.09 -25.96 -16.51
C ASN A 216 1.33 -25.10 -16.73
N VAL A 217 1.32 -24.24 -17.77
CA VAL A 217 2.41 -23.30 -18.14
C VAL A 217 2.74 -22.33 -16.98
N GLY A 218 1.74 -21.99 -16.16
CA GLY A 218 1.92 -21.15 -14.97
C GLY A 218 2.59 -21.86 -13.78
N SER A 219 2.77 -23.19 -13.84
CA SER A 219 3.40 -23.97 -12.78
C SER A 219 4.92 -24.08 -12.97
N PRO A 220 5.76 -23.45 -12.14
CA PRO A 220 7.23 -23.57 -12.26
C PRO A 220 7.71 -25.02 -12.17
N LYS A 221 7.03 -25.86 -11.39
CA LYS A 221 7.37 -27.27 -11.23
C LYS A 221 7.15 -28.04 -12.53
N GLN A 222 5.93 -27.97 -13.11
CA GLN A 222 5.62 -28.70 -14.34
C GLN A 222 6.46 -28.19 -15.52
N LEU A 223 6.66 -26.88 -15.61
CA LEU A 223 7.54 -26.29 -16.61
C LEU A 223 8.97 -26.80 -16.49
N GLY A 224 9.51 -26.88 -15.26
CA GLY A 224 10.85 -27.41 -15.02
C GLY A 224 10.98 -28.88 -15.42
N GLU A 225 9.97 -29.71 -15.15
CA GLU A 225 9.92 -31.11 -15.59
C GLU A 225 9.95 -31.21 -17.12
N VAL A 226 9.13 -30.39 -17.82
CA VAL A 226 9.11 -30.35 -19.30
C VAL A 226 10.46 -29.91 -19.86
N LEU A 227 11.03 -28.82 -19.39
CA LEU A 227 12.28 -28.28 -19.93
C LEU A 227 13.49 -29.20 -19.70
N PHE A 228 13.64 -29.70 -18.48
CA PHE A 228 14.89 -30.34 -18.06
C PHE A 228 14.83 -31.88 -18.02
N ASP A 229 13.69 -32.46 -17.64
CA ASP A 229 13.57 -33.91 -17.58
C ASP A 229 13.08 -34.51 -18.92
N GLU A 230 12.14 -33.85 -19.63
CA GLU A 230 11.55 -34.41 -20.88
C GLU A 230 12.30 -33.92 -22.13
N MET A 231 12.54 -32.61 -22.25
CA MET A 231 13.26 -32.04 -23.39
C MET A 231 14.79 -32.11 -23.23
N GLY A 232 15.31 -32.37 -22.02
CA GLY A 232 16.74 -32.50 -21.76
C GLY A 232 17.54 -31.21 -21.97
N LEU A 233 16.94 -30.02 -21.80
CA LEU A 233 17.61 -28.76 -22.00
C LEU A 233 18.71 -28.56 -20.96
N PRO A 234 19.81 -27.82 -21.31
CA PRO A 234 20.92 -27.57 -20.39
C PRO A 234 20.54 -26.62 -19.25
N GLY A 235 21.29 -26.66 -18.15
CA GLY A 235 21.17 -25.65 -17.08
C GLY A 235 20.13 -25.92 -16.00
N GLY A 236 19.54 -27.13 -15.95
CA GLY A 236 18.54 -27.54 -14.95
C GLY A 236 19.07 -27.58 -13.52
N LYS A 237 19.19 -26.45 -12.86
CA LYS A 237 19.57 -26.36 -11.45
C LYS A 237 18.33 -26.51 -10.56
N LYS A 238 18.40 -27.46 -9.61
CA LYS A 238 17.35 -27.64 -8.60
C LYS A 238 17.65 -26.77 -7.37
N GLY A 239 16.65 -26.03 -6.91
CA GLY A 239 16.72 -25.25 -5.68
C GLY A 239 16.68 -26.14 -4.43
N LYS A 240 16.72 -25.52 -3.24
CA LYS A 240 16.65 -26.23 -1.94
C LYS A 240 15.39 -27.10 -1.76
N THR A 241 14.31 -26.78 -2.46
CA THR A 241 13.04 -27.52 -2.45
C THR A 241 12.98 -28.67 -3.47
N GLY A 242 14.07 -28.92 -4.23
CA GLY A 242 14.13 -29.92 -5.29
C GLY A 242 13.44 -29.52 -6.60
N ALA A 243 12.84 -28.32 -6.67
CA ALA A 243 12.24 -27.79 -7.89
C ALA A 243 13.30 -27.13 -8.78
N TYR A 244 13.14 -27.25 -10.10
CA TYR A 244 13.99 -26.56 -11.07
C TYR A 244 13.78 -25.05 -11.03
N ALA A 245 14.88 -24.31 -11.19
CA ALA A 245 14.82 -22.87 -11.39
C ALA A 245 14.29 -22.58 -12.81
N THR A 246 13.17 -21.90 -12.88
CA THR A 246 12.54 -21.42 -14.14
C THR A 246 12.35 -19.91 -14.11
N GLY A 247 13.30 -19.18 -13.51
CA GLY A 247 13.31 -17.72 -13.48
C GLY A 247 13.48 -17.12 -14.87
N VAL A 248 13.27 -15.79 -14.95
CA VAL A 248 13.40 -15.05 -16.22
C VAL A 248 14.77 -15.25 -16.81
N ASP A 249 15.84 -15.10 -16.03
CA ASP A 249 17.24 -15.23 -16.44
C ASP A 249 17.52 -16.60 -17.09
N VAL A 250 17.01 -17.70 -16.48
CA VAL A 250 17.18 -19.06 -16.99
C VAL A 250 16.42 -19.26 -18.32
N LEU A 251 15.21 -18.71 -18.40
CA LEU A 251 14.40 -18.85 -19.62
C LEU A 251 14.94 -17.95 -20.76
N GLU A 252 15.49 -16.78 -20.47
CA GLU A 252 16.14 -15.92 -21.46
C GLU A 252 17.38 -16.60 -22.05
N ASP A 253 18.24 -17.19 -21.20
CA ASP A 253 19.39 -17.96 -21.65
C ASP A 253 18.98 -19.10 -22.57
N LEU A 254 17.98 -19.89 -22.17
CA LEU A 254 17.49 -21.02 -22.98
C LEU A 254 16.79 -20.57 -24.27
N ALA A 255 16.15 -19.40 -24.27
CA ALA A 255 15.45 -18.86 -25.43
C ALA A 255 16.37 -18.47 -26.59
N THR A 256 17.68 -18.35 -26.35
CA THR A 256 18.68 -18.11 -27.38
C THR A 256 18.84 -19.28 -28.37
N GLU A 257 18.59 -20.50 -27.89
CA GLU A 257 18.79 -21.75 -28.66
C GLU A 257 17.48 -22.56 -28.85
N HIS A 258 16.46 -22.30 -28.01
CA HIS A 258 15.22 -23.06 -27.97
C HIS A 258 13.98 -22.15 -27.98
N GLU A 259 12.98 -22.48 -28.79
CA GLU A 259 11.81 -21.63 -28.98
C GLU A 259 10.83 -21.68 -27.78
N LEU A 260 10.61 -22.86 -27.17
CA LEU A 260 9.64 -23.04 -26.09
C LEU A 260 9.87 -22.09 -24.88
N PRO A 261 11.10 -21.90 -24.34
CA PRO A 261 11.35 -20.93 -23.27
C PRO A 261 10.95 -19.50 -23.64
N GLY A 262 11.16 -19.10 -24.89
CA GLY A 262 10.75 -17.79 -25.40
C GLY A 262 9.22 -17.61 -25.36
N ARG A 263 8.47 -18.62 -25.84
CA ARG A 263 7.00 -18.60 -25.76
C ARG A 263 6.47 -18.58 -24.33
N VAL A 264 7.16 -19.27 -23.41
CA VAL A 264 6.81 -19.22 -21.98
C VAL A 264 7.04 -17.82 -21.40
N LEU A 265 8.09 -17.11 -21.80
CA LEU A 265 8.33 -15.72 -21.40
C LEU A 265 7.22 -14.80 -21.90
N ASP A 266 6.81 -14.92 -23.16
CA ASP A 266 5.70 -14.17 -23.75
C ASP A 266 4.39 -14.44 -22.99
N TRP A 267 4.09 -15.70 -22.71
CA TRP A 267 2.91 -16.10 -21.94
C TRP A 267 2.93 -15.51 -20.51
N ARG A 268 4.07 -15.59 -19.81
CA ARG A 268 4.23 -15.05 -18.47
C ARG A 268 4.07 -13.54 -18.44
N GLN A 269 4.59 -12.83 -19.44
CA GLN A 269 4.42 -11.40 -19.57
C GLN A 269 2.94 -11.01 -19.69
N LEU A 270 2.20 -11.67 -20.61
CA LEU A 270 0.76 -11.43 -20.75
C LEU A 270 -0.03 -11.81 -19.50
N SER A 271 0.29 -12.93 -18.88
CA SER A 271 -0.32 -13.38 -17.63
C SER A 271 -0.16 -12.36 -16.51
N LYS A 272 1.05 -11.80 -16.35
CA LYS A 272 1.34 -10.75 -15.39
C LYS A 272 0.57 -9.47 -15.70
N LEU A 273 0.55 -9.03 -16.97
CA LEU A 273 -0.19 -7.85 -17.38
C LEU A 273 -1.69 -8.01 -17.12
N LYS A 274 -2.23 -9.18 -17.46
CA LYS A 274 -3.64 -9.50 -17.25
C LYS A 274 -4.00 -9.49 -15.76
N SER A 275 -3.33 -10.31 -14.94
CA SER A 275 -3.67 -10.47 -13.52
C SER A 275 -3.40 -9.22 -12.70
N THR A 276 -2.27 -8.54 -12.92
CA THR A 276 -1.84 -7.41 -12.08
C THR A 276 -2.53 -6.09 -12.46
N TYR A 277 -2.85 -5.91 -13.76
CA TYR A 277 -3.38 -4.62 -14.21
C TYR A 277 -4.79 -4.74 -14.76
N THR A 278 -5.05 -5.54 -15.82
CA THR A 278 -6.37 -5.48 -16.45
C THR A 278 -7.47 -6.11 -15.62
N ASP A 279 -7.18 -7.12 -14.81
CA ASP A 279 -8.16 -7.73 -13.89
C ASP A 279 -8.18 -6.99 -12.55
N ALA A 280 -7.04 -6.91 -11.86
CA ALA A 280 -6.98 -6.33 -10.51
C ALA A 280 -7.43 -4.86 -10.47
N LEU A 281 -7.09 -4.03 -11.49
CA LEU A 281 -7.55 -2.64 -11.49
C LEU A 281 -9.08 -2.50 -11.55
N GLN A 282 -9.78 -3.43 -12.20
CA GLN A 282 -11.24 -3.42 -12.23
C GLN A 282 -11.86 -3.64 -10.85
N ASP A 283 -11.21 -4.48 -10.02
CA ASP A 283 -11.65 -4.75 -8.64
C ASP A 283 -11.37 -3.57 -7.71
N HIS A 284 -10.38 -2.74 -8.04
CA HIS A 284 -10.05 -1.53 -7.29
C HIS A 284 -10.87 -0.29 -7.69
N ILE A 285 -11.76 -0.39 -8.69
CA ILE A 285 -12.66 0.73 -9.02
C ILE A 285 -13.72 0.84 -7.92
N HIS A 286 -13.67 1.92 -7.15
CA HIS A 286 -14.61 2.15 -6.06
C HIS A 286 -16.02 2.37 -6.60
N PRO A 287 -17.06 1.67 -6.10
CA PRO A 287 -18.40 1.70 -6.68
C PRO A 287 -19.04 3.10 -6.64
N ASP A 288 -18.82 3.88 -5.59
CA ASP A 288 -19.44 5.19 -5.42
C ASP A 288 -18.76 6.28 -6.24
N THR A 289 -17.43 6.21 -6.42
CA THR A 289 -16.66 7.25 -7.11
C THR A 289 -16.35 6.91 -8.55
N GLY A 290 -16.40 5.64 -8.94
CA GLY A 290 -15.95 5.15 -10.25
C GLY A 290 -14.44 5.35 -10.48
N ARG A 291 -13.65 5.55 -9.43
CA ARG A 291 -12.24 5.89 -9.49
C ARG A 291 -11.41 4.86 -8.71
N VAL A 292 -10.14 4.76 -9.04
CA VAL A 292 -9.15 3.97 -8.29
C VAL A 292 -8.44 4.88 -7.29
N HIS A 293 -8.43 4.48 -6.03
CA HIS A 293 -7.84 5.22 -4.91
C HIS A 293 -6.65 4.44 -4.35
N THR A 294 -5.47 4.67 -4.92
CA THR A 294 -4.23 4.08 -4.40
C THR A 294 -3.83 4.70 -3.07
N SER A 295 -2.98 4.05 -2.32
CA SER A 295 -2.33 4.59 -1.12
C SER A 295 -0.85 4.88 -1.41
N TYR A 296 -0.39 6.10 -1.07
CA TYR A 296 1.02 6.49 -1.19
C TYR A 296 1.70 6.46 0.18
N SER A 297 2.71 5.61 0.34
CA SER A 297 3.56 5.64 1.52
C SER A 297 4.70 6.63 1.34
N ILE A 298 4.83 7.59 2.26
CA ILE A 298 5.94 8.53 2.31
C ILE A 298 7.20 7.84 2.85
N ALA A 299 7.04 7.04 3.90
CA ALA A 299 8.12 6.34 4.58
C ALA A 299 8.39 4.92 4.02
N GLY A 300 7.87 4.60 2.83
CA GLY A 300 7.94 3.26 2.24
C GLY A 300 9.24 2.91 1.54
N ALA A 301 10.06 3.91 1.17
CA ALA A 301 11.33 3.71 0.48
C ALA A 301 12.47 4.44 1.19
N SER A 302 13.66 3.85 1.23
CA SER A 302 14.86 4.48 1.83
C SER A 302 15.41 5.68 1.04
N THR A 303 14.92 5.88 -0.18
CA THR A 303 15.44 6.87 -1.15
C THR A 303 14.71 8.21 -1.15
N GLY A 304 13.68 8.39 -0.30
CA GLY A 304 12.80 9.57 -0.35
C GLY A 304 11.70 9.49 -1.43
N ARG A 305 11.64 8.39 -2.21
CA ARG A 305 10.56 8.18 -3.19
C ARG A 305 9.28 7.70 -2.51
N LEU A 306 8.13 8.07 -3.06
CA LEU A 306 6.85 7.50 -2.66
C LEU A 306 6.74 6.04 -3.11
N ALA A 307 6.01 5.24 -2.35
CA ALA A 307 5.62 3.89 -2.75
C ALA A 307 4.10 3.81 -2.86
N SER A 308 3.58 3.34 -4.00
CA SER A 308 2.15 3.17 -4.25
C SER A 308 1.74 1.73 -3.97
N THR A 309 0.64 1.55 -3.21
CA THR A 309 0.05 0.25 -2.87
C THR A 309 -1.48 0.30 -2.98
N ASP A 310 -2.09 -0.83 -3.16
CA ASP A 310 -3.54 -1.05 -3.11
C ASP A 310 -4.37 -0.12 -4.03
N PRO A 311 -4.12 -0.18 -5.35
CA PRO A 311 -3.16 -0.93 -6.14
C PRO A 311 -1.83 -0.18 -6.35
N ASN A 312 -0.75 -0.90 -6.70
CA ASN A 312 0.50 -0.26 -7.11
C ASN A 312 0.37 0.32 -8.53
N LEU A 313 0.26 1.64 -8.64
CA LEU A 313 0.16 2.37 -9.90
C LEU A 313 1.52 2.85 -10.46
N GLN A 314 2.62 2.71 -9.69
CA GLN A 314 3.95 3.14 -10.13
C GLN A 314 4.63 2.16 -11.08
N ASN A 315 4.19 0.90 -11.08
CA ASN A 315 4.81 -0.17 -11.87
C ASN A 315 4.05 -0.48 -13.17
N ILE A 316 3.16 0.40 -13.63
CA ILE A 316 2.46 0.23 -14.91
C ILE A 316 3.50 0.21 -16.03
N PRO A 317 3.58 -0.86 -16.85
CA PRO A 317 4.62 -1.00 -17.85
C PRO A 317 4.55 0.09 -18.92
N ILE A 318 5.72 0.50 -19.43
CA ILE A 318 5.83 1.50 -20.50
C ILE A 318 6.69 1.02 -21.67
N ARG A 319 7.48 -0.04 -21.49
CA ARG A 319 8.44 -0.51 -22.51
C ARG A 319 7.77 -1.30 -23.62
N THR A 320 6.78 -2.12 -23.29
CA THR A 320 6.04 -2.96 -24.25
C THR A 320 4.80 -2.24 -24.80
N GLU A 321 4.36 -2.62 -25.98
CA GLU A 321 3.14 -2.06 -26.60
C GLU A 321 1.90 -2.37 -25.76
N GLU A 322 1.78 -3.62 -25.29
CA GLU A 322 0.70 -4.05 -24.40
C GLU A 322 0.68 -3.26 -23.09
N GLY A 323 1.83 -3.04 -22.49
CA GLY A 323 1.96 -2.24 -21.28
C GLY A 323 1.54 -0.78 -21.48
N ARG A 324 1.91 -0.19 -22.62
CA ARG A 324 1.48 1.18 -22.98
C ARG A 324 -0.03 1.30 -23.15
N LYS A 325 -0.68 0.29 -23.74
CA LYS A 325 -2.13 0.27 -23.92
C LYS A 325 -2.89 0.28 -22.58
N ILE A 326 -2.33 -0.29 -21.51
CA ILE A 326 -2.95 -0.22 -20.17
C ILE A 326 -3.12 1.23 -19.71
N ARG A 327 -2.19 2.12 -20.08
CA ARG A 327 -2.28 3.55 -19.75
C ARG A 327 -3.45 4.26 -20.43
N GLU A 328 -3.94 3.76 -21.54
CA GLU A 328 -5.12 4.30 -22.24
C GLU A 328 -6.41 4.13 -21.43
N ALA A 329 -6.42 3.20 -20.47
CA ALA A 329 -7.53 3.02 -19.55
C ALA A 329 -7.62 4.14 -18.49
N PHE A 330 -6.55 4.89 -18.26
CA PHE A 330 -6.56 6.04 -17.34
C PHE A 330 -7.02 7.28 -18.09
N VAL A 331 -8.20 7.76 -17.74
CA VAL A 331 -8.91 8.80 -18.50
C VAL A 331 -9.22 10.01 -17.63
N ALA A 332 -9.31 11.17 -18.27
CA ALA A 332 -9.86 12.37 -17.63
C ALA A 332 -11.39 12.34 -17.69
N GLU A 333 -12.03 13.08 -16.79
CA GLU A 333 -13.47 13.35 -16.89
C GLU A 333 -13.79 14.24 -18.09
N ALA A 334 -15.06 14.21 -18.50
CA ALA A 334 -15.55 15.06 -19.60
C ALA A 334 -15.22 16.54 -19.33
N GLY A 335 -14.60 17.19 -20.29
CA GLY A 335 -14.15 18.59 -20.19
C GLY A 335 -12.84 18.80 -19.44
N LYS A 336 -12.17 17.73 -18.99
CA LYS A 336 -10.85 17.78 -18.36
C LYS A 336 -9.80 17.07 -19.21
N THR A 337 -8.54 17.32 -18.93
CA THR A 337 -7.38 16.72 -19.61
C THR A 337 -6.39 16.23 -18.57
N LEU A 338 -5.82 15.04 -18.79
CA LEU A 338 -4.68 14.57 -18.01
C LEU A 338 -3.45 15.37 -18.45
N VAL A 339 -2.73 15.92 -17.46
CA VAL A 339 -1.48 16.64 -17.66
C VAL A 339 -0.37 15.88 -16.97
N ALA A 340 0.68 15.54 -17.71
CA ALA A 340 1.89 14.93 -17.15
C ALA A 340 3.03 15.95 -17.20
N LEU A 341 3.62 16.23 -16.04
CA LEU A 341 4.78 17.10 -15.89
C LEU A 341 5.88 16.31 -15.20
N ASP A 342 7.04 16.25 -15.83
CA ASP A 342 8.19 15.52 -15.29
C ASP A 342 9.48 16.34 -15.45
N TYR A 343 10.35 16.27 -14.46
CA TYR A 343 11.68 16.91 -14.53
C TYR A 343 12.62 16.11 -15.42
N SER A 344 13.09 16.73 -16.50
CA SER A 344 14.06 16.08 -17.39
C SER A 344 15.41 15.92 -16.71
N GLN A 345 15.85 14.66 -16.53
CA GLN A 345 17.18 14.29 -16.03
C GLN A 345 17.54 14.96 -14.68
N ILE A 346 16.57 15.02 -13.75
CA ILE A 346 16.76 15.74 -12.48
C ILE A 346 17.92 15.17 -11.65
N GLU A 347 18.09 13.86 -11.64
CA GLU A 347 19.16 13.19 -10.90
C GLU A 347 20.55 13.59 -11.44
N LEU A 348 20.71 13.65 -12.75
CA LEU A 348 21.98 14.08 -13.38
C LEU A 348 22.27 15.55 -13.14
N ARG A 349 21.23 16.39 -13.12
CA ARG A 349 21.38 17.83 -12.79
C ARG A 349 21.80 18.03 -11.35
N ILE A 350 21.20 17.29 -10.42
CA ILE A 350 21.56 17.31 -9.00
C ILE A 350 22.99 16.78 -8.82
N LEU A 351 23.34 15.68 -9.49
CA LEU A 351 24.69 15.12 -9.43
C LEU A 351 25.73 16.13 -9.92
N ALA A 352 25.49 16.77 -11.06
CA ALA A 352 26.39 17.80 -11.60
C ALA A 352 26.55 18.96 -10.61
N HIS A 353 25.45 19.42 -10.00
CA HIS A 353 25.49 20.48 -8.99
C HIS A 353 26.32 20.10 -7.75
N ILE A 354 26.12 18.86 -7.24
CA ILE A 354 26.85 18.38 -6.05
C ILE A 354 28.32 18.14 -6.35
N ALA A 355 28.64 17.62 -7.55
CA ALA A 355 29.99 17.31 -7.97
C ALA A 355 30.75 18.54 -8.52
N ASP A 356 30.11 19.71 -8.61
CA ASP A 356 30.64 20.97 -9.14
C ASP A 356 31.20 20.82 -10.58
N ILE A 357 30.44 20.12 -11.46
CA ILE A 357 30.72 19.88 -12.87
C ILE A 357 29.68 20.50 -13.79
#